data_387308929a302ddff7f59451b830f470
#
_entry.id   387308929a302ddff7f59451b830f470
#
_cell.length_a   1.000
_cell.length_b   1.000
_cell.length_c   1.000
_cell.angle_alpha   90.00
_cell.angle_beta   90.00
_cell.angle_gamma   90.00
#
_symmetry.space_group_name_H-M   'P 1'
#
loop_
_entity.id
_entity.type
_entity.pdbx_description
1 polymer ?
#
loop_
_entity_poly.entity_id
_entity_poly.type
_entity_poly.pdbx_seq_one_letter_code
_entity_poly.pdbx_strand_id
1 'polypeptide(L)'
;MTVDLILSERVRDFVERDIVRHTILAIIVFNAISLGLSTSEFVMSKFGSIFIVLDRIVLTIFVIELLLKLFAYRMSFFRNAWNVFDLLIVSLGLLPQSEGLSALRGLRVIRALRLLSAMPQMRAVVQALLAAVPGMGAVIIMISIVFYVFGVMATMMYGATFNVWFGTLGRSLYTLFQIMTLESWSMGIVRPVMAEHPTAWIFFVPFIVITAFSVLNLFIGLLVNTMQTAVEEDTDAEFENFRNLIYNDIVQINKTMSDMHLELREMRLEIEKVNDIPSD
;
A
#
# COMPACT_ATOMS: atom_id res chain seq x y z
N MET A 1 7.03 -9.38 -35.08
CA MET A 1 5.87 -8.90 -34.29
C MET A 1 5.03 -10.01 -33.67
N THR A 2 4.67 -11.08 -34.42
CA THR A 2 3.93 -12.25 -33.89
C THR A 2 4.78 -13.15 -32.96
N VAL A 3 6.05 -13.38 -33.28
CA VAL A 3 6.96 -14.24 -32.49
C VAL A 3 7.28 -13.60 -31.15
N ASP A 4 7.49 -12.27 -31.11
CA ASP A 4 7.79 -11.55 -29.86
C ASP A 4 6.59 -11.51 -28.91
N LEU A 5 5.35 -11.53 -29.42
CA LEU A 5 4.14 -11.59 -28.62
C LEU A 5 3.98 -12.98 -27.97
N ILE A 6 4.18 -14.05 -28.76
CA ILE A 6 4.11 -15.44 -28.25
C ILE A 6 5.19 -15.69 -27.20
N LEU A 7 6.40 -15.13 -27.40
CA LEU A 7 7.49 -15.30 -26.44
C LEU A 7 7.21 -14.54 -25.14
N SER A 8 6.69 -13.31 -25.22
CA SER A 8 6.32 -12.53 -24.02
C SER A 8 5.20 -13.17 -23.22
N GLU A 9 4.21 -13.79 -23.87
CA GLU A 9 3.15 -14.54 -23.21
C GLU A 9 3.70 -15.79 -22.48
N ARG A 10 4.55 -16.55 -23.14
CA ARG A 10 5.20 -17.72 -22.50
C ARG A 10 6.05 -17.36 -21.29
N VAL A 11 6.80 -16.25 -21.39
CA VAL A 11 7.60 -15.74 -20.25
C VAL A 11 6.69 -15.26 -19.12
N ARG A 12 5.58 -14.61 -19.45
CA ARG A 12 4.57 -14.19 -18.49
C ARG A 12 3.99 -15.40 -17.73
N ASP A 13 3.52 -16.40 -18.48
CA ASP A 13 2.98 -17.65 -17.91
C ASP A 13 4.00 -18.39 -17.03
N PHE A 14 5.28 -18.35 -17.40
CA PHE A 14 6.34 -18.91 -16.60
C PHE A 14 6.54 -18.17 -15.27
N VAL A 15 6.60 -16.83 -15.32
CA VAL A 15 6.82 -15.97 -14.13
C VAL A 15 5.60 -16.01 -13.19
N GLU A 16 4.38 -16.17 -13.75
CA GLU A 16 3.13 -16.23 -12.97
C GLU A 16 2.87 -17.62 -12.37
N ARG A 17 3.64 -18.67 -12.73
CA ARG A 17 3.48 -20.01 -12.14
C ARG A 17 3.63 -19.98 -10.64
N ASP A 18 2.75 -20.66 -9.94
CA ASP A 18 2.77 -20.74 -8.48
C ASP A 18 4.11 -21.26 -7.93
N ILE A 19 4.72 -22.23 -8.62
CA ILE A 19 6.03 -22.79 -8.24
C ILE A 19 7.09 -21.69 -8.28
N VAL A 20 7.16 -20.89 -9.36
CA VAL A 20 8.14 -19.81 -9.50
C VAL A 20 7.91 -18.77 -8.41
N ARG A 21 6.66 -18.38 -8.20
CA ARG A 21 6.29 -17.38 -7.19
C ARG A 21 6.65 -17.85 -5.77
N HIS A 22 6.37 -19.11 -5.41
CA HIS A 22 6.75 -19.65 -4.10
C HIS A 22 8.27 -19.81 -3.95
N THR A 23 8.98 -20.17 -5.03
CA THR A 23 10.43 -20.24 -5.03
C THR A 23 11.07 -18.88 -4.78
N ILE A 24 10.61 -17.84 -5.49
CA ILE A 24 11.08 -16.47 -5.29
C ILE A 24 10.76 -15.99 -3.88
N LEU A 25 9.56 -16.26 -3.36
CA LEU A 25 9.21 -15.96 -1.96
C LEU A 25 10.17 -16.64 -0.97
N ALA A 26 10.45 -17.93 -1.15
CA ALA A 26 11.40 -18.65 -0.30
C ALA A 26 12.80 -18.03 -0.33
N ILE A 27 13.27 -17.62 -1.51
CA ILE A 27 14.56 -16.94 -1.69
C ILE A 27 14.56 -15.58 -0.97
N ILE A 28 13.46 -14.80 -1.03
CA ILE A 28 13.33 -13.51 -0.34
C ILE A 28 13.40 -13.72 1.18
N VAL A 29 12.66 -14.70 1.72
CA VAL A 29 12.67 -15.02 3.15
C VAL A 29 14.06 -15.47 3.59
N PHE A 30 14.68 -16.38 2.84
CA PHE A 30 16.04 -16.82 3.10
C PHE A 30 17.04 -15.65 3.11
N ASN A 31 16.94 -14.74 2.14
CA ASN A 31 17.79 -13.56 2.08
C ASN A 31 17.57 -12.62 3.28
N ALA A 32 16.33 -12.42 3.69
CA ALA A 32 16.02 -11.59 4.86
C ALA A 32 16.67 -12.17 6.13
N ILE A 33 16.57 -13.49 6.33
CA ILE A 33 17.23 -14.19 7.45
C ILE A 33 18.75 -14.08 7.34
N SER A 34 19.30 -14.32 6.15
CA SER A 34 20.74 -14.20 5.88
C SER A 34 21.28 -12.81 6.19
N LEU A 35 20.57 -11.76 5.79
CA LEU A 35 20.90 -10.37 6.11
C LEU A 35 20.87 -10.11 7.62
N GLY A 36 19.89 -10.65 8.33
CA GLY A 36 19.83 -10.56 9.79
C GLY A 36 21.02 -11.25 10.46
N LEU A 37 21.37 -12.45 10.03
CA LEU A 37 22.53 -13.19 10.54
C LEU A 37 23.85 -12.46 10.24
N SER A 38 23.96 -11.76 9.12
CA SER A 38 25.16 -11.00 8.73
C SER A 38 25.44 -9.78 9.61
N THR A 39 24.52 -9.38 10.49
CA THR A 39 24.76 -8.32 11.49
C THR A 39 25.61 -8.79 12.68
N SER A 40 25.70 -10.12 12.89
CA SER A 40 26.50 -10.68 13.97
C SER A 40 27.99 -10.74 13.57
N GLU A 41 28.85 -10.09 14.34
CA GLU A 41 30.31 -10.12 14.14
C GLU A 41 30.86 -11.55 14.23
N PHE A 42 30.33 -12.40 15.12
CA PHE A 42 30.73 -13.79 15.27
C PHE A 42 30.44 -14.60 14.00
N VAL A 43 29.25 -14.40 13.40
CA VAL A 43 28.87 -15.11 12.18
C VAL A 43 29.71 -14.62 11.00
N MET A 44 29.91 -13.31 10.89
CA MET A 44 30.69 -12.73 9.79
C MET A 44 32.19 -13.07 9.86
N SER A 45 32.77 -13.23 11.05
CA SER A 45 34.17 -13.63 11.18
C SER A 45 34.41 -15.08 10.70
N LYS A 46 33.42 -15.99 10.87
CA LYS A 46 33.55 -17.41 10.46
C LYS A 46 33.07 -17.67 9.03
N PHE A 47 31.96 -17.01 8.63
CA PHE A 47 31.24 -17.36 7.41
C PHE A 47 31.06 -16.18 6.45
N GLY A 48 31.74 -15.04 6.67
CA GLY A 48 31.55 -13.80 5.92
C GLY A 48 31.67 -13.96 4.42
N SER A 49 32.63 -14.75 3.93
CA SER A 49 32.80 -15.02 2.50
C SER A 49 31.58 -15.73 1.89
N ILE A 50 30.97 -16.66 2.65
CA ILE A 50 29.78 -17.40 2.20
C ILE A 50 28.60 -16.44 2.09
N PHE A 51 28.37 -15.59 3.09
CA PHE A 51 27.30 -14.59 3.07
C PHE A 51 27.42 -13.60 1.91
N ILE A 52 28.64 -13.17 1.59
CA ILE A 52 28.89 -12.27 0.45
C ILE A 52 28.55 -12.97 -0.89
N VAL A 53 28.92 -14.22 -1.04
CA VAL A 53 28.61 -15.02 -2.26
C VAL A 53 27.11 -15.25 -2.37
N LEU A 54 26.47 -15.67 -1.27
CA LEU A 54 25.01 -15.88 -1.22
C LEU A 54 24.24 -14.60 -1.57
N ASP A 55 24.61 -13.45 -0.99
CA ASP A 55 23.98 -12.17 -1.28
C ASP A 55 24.08 -11.81 -2.78
N ARG A 56 25.24 -12.07 -3.39
CA ARG A 56 25.44 -11.83 -4.83
C ARG A 56 24.60 -12.76 -5.70
N ILE A 57 24.51 -14.05 -5.34
CA ILE A 57 23.68 -15.03 -6.05
C ILE A 57 22.20 -14.60 -5.98
N VAL A 58 21.70 -14.29 -4.79
CA VAL A 58 20.32 -13.87 -4.58
C VAL A 58 20.00 -12.59 -5.36
N LEU A 59 20.90 -11.60 -5.31
CA LEU A 59 20.75 -10.36 -6.09
C LEU A 59 20.66 -10.65 -7.60
N THR A 60 21.52 -11.55 -8.10
CA THR A 60 21.49 -11.96 -9.51
C THR A 60 20.17 -12.61 -9.89
N ILE A 61 19.64 -13.49 -9.05
CA ILE A 61 18.31 -14.11 -9.26
C ILE A 61 17.22 -13.02 -9.34
N PHE A 62 17.24 -12.04 -8.44
CA PHE A 62 16.27 -10.95 -8.44
C PHE A 62 16.37 -10.06 -9.67
N VAL A 63 17.58 -9.79 -10.15
CA VAL A 63 17.78 -9.03 -11.40
C VAL A 63 17.22 -9.81 -12.59
N ILE A 64 17.50 -11.11 -12.68
CA ILE A 64 16.97 -11.97 -13.76
C ILE A 64 15.44 -12.00 -13.72
N GLU A 65 14.83 -12.21 -12.55
CA GLU A 65 13.38 -12.19 -12.37
C GLU A 65 12.78 -10.86 -12.84
N LEU A 66 13.39 -9.74 -12.45
CA LEU A 66 12.94 -8.40 -12.81
C LEU A 66 13.04 -8.14 -14.32
N LEU A 67 14.13 -8.59 -14.95
CA LEU A 67 14.31 -8.48 -16.40
C LEU A 67 13.28 -9.34 -17.15
N LEU A 68 12.98 -10.54 -16.66
CA LEU A 68 11.92 -11.40 -17.23
C LEU A 68 10.54 -10.72 -17.11
N LYS A 69 10.22 -10.13 -15.95
CA LYS A 69 8.99 -9.34 -15.77
C LYS A 69 8.94 -8.13 -16.70
N LEU A 70 10.04 -7.40 -16.82
CA LEU A 70 10.12 -6.23 -17.70
C LEU A 70 9.91 -6.62 -19.17
N PHE A 71 10.49 -7.73 -19.60
CA PHE A 71 10.30 -8.27 -20.96
C PHE A 71 8.85 -8.75 -21.17
N ALA A 72 8.27 -9.46 -20.21
CA ALA A 72 6.92 -10.00 -20.29
C ALA A 72 5.83 -8.92 -20.32
N TYR A 73 5.95 -7.92 -19.42
CA TYR A 73 4.94 -6.88 -19.26
C TYR A 73 5.20 -5.61 -20.07
N ARG A 74 6.42 -5.42 -20.61
CA ARG A 74 6.80 -4.24 -21.40
C ARG A 74 6.40 -2.92 -20.70
N MET A 75 5.70 -2.01 -21.40
CA MET A 75 5.22 -0.75 -20.81
C MET A 75 4.15 -0.94 -19.72
N SER A 76 3.43 -2.05 -19.71
CA SER A 76 2.48 -2.40 -18.66
C SER A 76 3.17 -2.68 -17.31
N PHE A 77 4.46 -2.99 -17.32
CA PHE A 77 5.29 -3.15 -16.11
C PHE A 77 5.24 -1.91 -15.21
N PHE A 78 5.37 -0.72 -15.79
CA PHE A 78 5.39 0.55 -15.06
C PHE A 78 4.00 1.01 -14.57
N ARG A 79 2.93 0.40 -15.05
CA ARG A 79 1.56 0.68 -14.58
C ARG A 79 1.23 -0.05 -13.28
N ASN A 80 2.00 -1.07 -12.93
CA ASN A 80 1.83 -1.80 -11.68
C ASN A 80 2.80 -1.26 -10.62
N ALA A 81 2.26 -0.62 -9.59
CA ALA A 81 3.04 -0.02 -8.51
C ALA A 81 3.98 -1.03 -7.82
N TRP A 82 3.56 -2.30 -7.69
CA TRP A 82 4.39 -3.34 -7.06
C TRP A 82 5.61 -3.74 -7.89
N ASN A 83 5.47 -3.74 -9.22
CA ASN A 83 6.61 -3.99 -10.11
C ASN A 83 7.62 -2.82 -10.05
N VAL A 84 7.13 -1.58 -10.01
CA VAL A 84 7.98 -0.39 -9.84
C VAL A 84 8.68 -0.40 -8.48
N PHE A 85 7.98 -0.81 -7.43
CA PHE A 85 8.54 -0.98 -6.10
C PHE A 85 9.67 -2.03 -6.09
N ASP A 86 9.46 -3.21 -6.70
CA ASP A 86 10.48 -4.25 -6.86
C ASP A 86 11.70 -3.73 -7.64
N LEU A 87 11.46 -2.98 -8.73
CA LEU A 87 12.52 -2.36 -9.54
C LEU A 87 13.37 -1.41 -8.69
N LEU A 88 12.72 -0.54 -7.91
CA LEU A 88 13.40 0.44 -7.07
C LEU A 88 14.27 -0.25 -6.03
N ILE A 89 13.73 -1.27 -5.33
CA ILE A 89 14.47 -2.00 -4.29
C ILE A 89 15.68 -2.76 -4.87
N VAL A 90 15.51 -3.42 -6.02
CA VAL A 90 16.62 -4.13 -6.67
C VAL A 90 17.68 -3.15 -7.16
N SER A 91 17.27 -2.02 -7.74
CA SER A 91 18.18 -0.97 -8.21
C SER A 91 19.03 -0.39 -7.07
N LEU A 92 18.43 -0.13 -5.90
CA LEU A 92 19.15 0.27 -4.70
C LEU A 92 20.18 -0.78 -4.27
N GLY A 93 19.86 -2.06 -4.47
CA GLY A 93 20.77 -3.17 -4.20
C GLY A 93 21.96 -3.27 -5.15
N LEU A 94 21.88 -2.69 -6.35
CA LEU A 94 22.93 -2.69 -7.35
C LEU A 94 23.90 -1.50 -7.20
N LEU A 95 23.60 -0.52 -6.34
CA LEU A 95 24.47 0.63 -6.14
C LEU A 95 25.86 0.20 -5.68
N PRO A 96 26.91 0.72 -6.31
CA PRO A 96 28.28 0.35 -5.97
C PRO A 96 28.62 0.79 -4.54
N GLN A 97 29.23 -0.11 -3.79
CA GLN A 97 29.66 0.12 -2.41
C GLN A 97 31.02 0.83 -2.43
N SER A 98 31.04 2.14 -2.64
CA SER A 98 32.27 2.93 -2.51
C SER A 98 32.64 3.09 -1.03
N GLU A 99 33.92 3.05 -0.74
CA GLU A 99 34.48 3.04 0.63
C GLU A 99 34.12 4.28 1.48
N GLY A 100 33.56 5.34 0.88
CA GLY A 100 33.15 6.56 1.58
C GLY A 100 31.70 6.60 2.07
N LEU A 101 30.85 5.64 1.70
CA LEU A 101 29.40 5.68 1.96
C LEU A 101 28.92 4.47 2.78
N SER A 102 29.37 4.41 4.05
CA SER A 102 28.96 3.35 5.00
C SER A 102 27.43 3.24 5.14
N ALA A 103 26.70 4.36 4.99
CA ALA A 103 25.24 4.40 4.99
C ALA A 103 24.62 3.56 3.86
N LEU A 104 25.23 3.53 2.66
CA LEU A 104 24.73 2.71 1.54
C LEU A 104 24.84 1.20 1.82
N ARG A 105 25.76 0.80 2.69
CA ARG A 105 25.87 -0.59 3.15
C ARG A 105 24.65 -1.01 3.94
N GLY A 106 24.05 -0.09 4.73
CA GLY A 106 22.80 -0.31 5.46
C GLY A 106 21.59 -0.44 4.52
N LEU A 107 21.59 0.23 3.37
CA LEU A 107 20.46 0.18 2.42
C LEU A 107 20.23 -1.21 1.82
N ARG A 108 21.23 -2.13 1.90
CA ARG A 108 21.03 -3.52 1.44
C ARG A 108 19.89 -4.22 2.21
N VAL A 109 19.62 -3.82 3.47
CA VAL A 109 18.53 -4.36 4.29
C VAL A 109 17.15 -4.04 3.68
N ILE A 110 17.03 -2.94 2.94
CA ILE A 110 15.78 -2.54 2.26
C ILE A 110 15.28 -3.63 1.29
N ARG A 111 16.17 -4.49 0.78
CA ARG A 111 15.77 -5.64 -0.07
C ARG A 111 14.78 -6.58 0.65
N ALA A 112 14.84 -6.69 1.97
CA ALA A 112 13.87 -7.48 2.74
C ALA A 112 12.43 -6.96 2.59
N LEU A 113 12.24 -5.66 2.24
CA LEU A 113 10.92 -5.10 1.96
C LEU A 113 10.25 -5.73 0.72
N ARG A 114 11.00 -6.44 -0.14
CA ARG A 114 10.40 -7.26 -1.21
C ARG A 114 9.43 -8.31 -0.69
N LEU A 115 9.52 -8.67 0.59
CA LEU A 115 8.54 -9.55 1.24
C LEU A 115 7.13 -8.96 1.17
N LEU A 116 7.00 -7.62 1.25
CA LEU A 116 5.71 -6.92 1.14
C LEU A 116 5.10 -7.09 -0.26
N SER A 117 5.93 -7.03 -1.31
CA SER A 117 5.46 -7.21 -2.69
C SER A 117 5.24 -8.68 -3.07
N ALA A 118 5.96 -9.61 -2.43
CA ALA A 118 5.87 -11.04 -2.73
C ALA A 118 4.63 -11.71 -2.10
N MET A 119 4.16 -11.21 -0.94
CA MET A 119 3.03 -11.79 -0.20
C MET A 119 1.72 -11.06 -0.53
N PRO A 120 0.69 -11.76 -1.09
CA PRO A 120 -0.60 -11.13 -1.42
C PRO A 120 -1.28 -10.47 -0.22
N GLN A 121 -1.21 -11.09 0.95
CA GLN A 121 -1.77 -10.56 2.20
C GLN A 121 -1.12 -9.22 2.59
N MET A 122 0.21 -9.11 2.48
CA MET A 122 0.93 -7.87 2.78
C MET A 122 0.59 -6.78 1.76
N ARG A 123 0.45 -7.14 0.48
CA ARG A 123 -0.01 -6.19 -0.55
C ARG A 123 -1.39 -5.63 -0.20
N ALA A 124 -2.33 -6.48 0.20
CA ALA A 124 -3.67 -6.05 0.57
C ALA A 124 -3.64 -5.06 1.74
N VAL A 125 -2.87 -5.34 2.79
CA VAL A 125 -2.71 -4.44 3.94
C VAL A 125 -2.12 -3.09 3.52
N VAL A 126 -1.03 -3.09 2.72
CA VAL A 126 -0.42 -1.84 2.25
C VAL A 126 -1.36 -1.07 1.34
N GLN A 127 -2.09 -1.74 0.45
CA GLN A 127 -3.08 -1.11 -0.42
C GLN A 127 -4.23 -0.48 0.37
N ALA A 128 -4.74 -1.16 1.40
CA ALA A 128 -5.77 -0.60 2.28
C ALA A 128 -5.29 0.64 3.01
N LEU A 129 -4.04 0.63 3.52
CA LEU A 129 -3.44 1.80 4.15
C LEU A 129 -3.28 2.98 3.17
N LEU A 130 -2.80 2.71 1.95
CA LEU A 130 -2.61 3.74 0.92
C LEU A 130 -3.95 4.28 0.39
N ALA A 131 -4.97 3.43 0.29
CA ALA A 131 -6.33 3.84 -0.12
C ALA A 131 -6.99 4.78 0.88
N ALA A 132 -6.63 4.70 2.16
CA ALA A 132 -7.13 5.61 3.19
C ALA A 132 -6.50 7.02 3.14
N VAL A 133 -5.29 7.16 2.58
CA VAL A 133 -4.54 8.45 2.56
C VAL A 133 -5.27 9.59 1.86
N PRO A 134 -5.94 9.41 0.70
CA PRO A 134 -6.67 10.51 0.05
C PRO A 134 -7.76 11.11 0.93
N GLY A 135 -8.50 10.30 1.68
CA GLY A 135 -9.53 10.77 2.63
C GLY A 135 -8.96 11.64 3.76
N MET A 136 -7.67 11.47 4.08
CA MET A 136 -6.97 12.21 5.14
C MET A 136 -6.20 13.43 4.61
N GLY A 137 -6.19 13.68 3.29
CA GLY A 137 -5.34 14.68 2.64
C GLY A 137 -5.49 16.08 3.23
N ALA A 138 -6.73 16.52 3.53
CA ALA A 138 -7.00 17.82 4.12
C ALA A 138 -6.35 17.99 5.50
N VAL A 139 -6.39 16.95 6.34
CA VAL A 139 -5.78 16.98 7.68
C VAL A 139 -4.27 16.98 7.59
N ILE A 140 -3.68 16.22 6.67
CA ILE A 140 -2.23 16.20 6.42
C ILE A 140 -1.74 17.58 5.98
N ILE A 141 -2.46 18.24 5.06
CA ILE A 141 -2.12 19.59 4.61
C ILE A 141 -2.22 20.58 5.78
N MET A 142 -3.29 20.50 6.57
CA MET A 142 -3.48 21.37 7.74
C MET A 142 -2.32 21.19 8.75
N ILE A 143 -1.96 19.98 9.10
CA ILE A 143 -0.82 19.68 10.00
C ILE A 143 0.47 20.25 9.39
N SER A 144 0.71 20.07 8.09
CA SER A 144 1.90 20.57 7.41
C SER A 144 2.01 22.10 7.50
N ILE A 145 0.89 22.81 7.33
CA ILE A 145 0.84 24.27 7.48
C ILE A 145 1.15 24.67 8.92
N VAL A 146 0.55 24.01 9.91
CA VAL A 146 0.83 24.25 11.33
C VAL A 146 2.31 24.05 11.63
N PHE A 147 2.90 22.94 11.18
CA PHE A 147 4.33 22.67 11.35
C PHE A 147 5.21 23.73 10.71
N TYR A 148 4.88 24.16 9.51
CA TYR A 148 5.64 25.19 8.81
C TYR A 148 5.60 26.52 9.58
N VAL A 149 4.40 27.00 9.95
CA VAL A 149 4.24 28.25 10.67
C VAL A 149 4.95 28.23 12.01
N PHE A 150 4.70 27.20 12.82
CA PHE A 150 5.36 27.04 14.12
C PHE A 150 6.87 26.81 13.95
N GLY A 151 7.30 26.11 12.91
CA GLY A 151 8.72 25.91 12.60
C GLY A 151 9.46 27.22 12.31
N VAL A 152 8.86 28.08 11.49
CA VAL A 152 9.40 29.42 11.21
C VAL A 152 9.44 30.26 12.48
N MET A 153 8.34 30.30 13.25
CA MET A 153 8.25 31.04 14.50
C MET A 153 9.31 30.55 15.52
N ALA A 154 9.44 29.25 15.71
CA ALA A 154 10.44 28.65 16.61
C ALA A 154 11.87 29.03 16.22
N THR A 155 12.18 29.00 14.90
CA THR A 155 13.49 29.38 14.38
C THR A 155 13.77 30.88 14.68
N MET A 156 12.78 31.74 14.49
CA MET A 156 12.94 33.19 14.73
C MET A 156 13.05 33.53 16.21
N MET A 157 12.25 32.86 17.06
CA MET A 157 12.16 33.19 18.50
C MET A 157 13.29 32.55 19.31
N TYR A 158 13.66 31.31 19.00
CA TYR A 158 14.55 30.51 19.83
C TYR A 158 15.86 30.11 19.14
N GLY A 159 15.98 30.34 17.82
CA GLY A 159 17.12 29.87 17.03
C GLY A 159 18.47 30.44 17.47
N ALA A 160 18.51 31.70 17.94
CA ALA A 160 19.73 32.34 18.41
C ALA A 160 20.23 31.74 19.73
N THR A 161 19.31 31.46 20.68
CA THR A 161 19.63 30.94 22.02
C THR A 161 19.81 29.43 22.01
N PHE A 162 18.96 28.69 21.29
CA PHE A 162 18.90 27.23 21.24
C PHE A 162 19.18 26.71 19.83
N ASN A 163 20.37 27.02 19.30
CA ASN A 163 20.76 26.69 17.93
C ASN A 163 20.68 25.17 17.61
N VAL A 164 20.95 24.31 18.61
CA VAL A 164 20.89 22.84 18.44
C VAL A 164 19.49 22.40 18.02
N TRP A 165 18.44 23.00 18.60
CA TRP A 165 17.04 22.62 18.39
C TRP A 165 16.33 23.48 17.34
N PHE A 166 16.63 24.80 17.31
CA PHE A 166 15.86 25.79 16.55
C PHE A 166 16.72 26.65 15.61
N GLY A 167 18.03 26.36 15.47
CA GLY A 167 18.95 27.21 14.71
C GLY A 167 18.71 27.23 13.20
N THR A 168 17.91 26.31 12.67
CA THR A 168 17.46 26.28 11.26
C THR A 168 16.05 25.76 11.19
N LEU A 169 15.30 26.08 10.12
CA LEU A 169 13.94 25.58 9.91
C LEU A 169 13.88 24.05 9.98
N GLY A 170 14.85 23.34 9.37
CA GLY A 170 14.89 21.88 9.42
C GLY A 170 15.05 21.32 10.84
N ARG A 171 15.90 21.94 11.67
CA ARG A 171 16.05 21.59 13.08
C ARG A 171 14.78 21.87 13.86
N SER A 172 14.16 23.02 13.65
CA SER A 172 12.89 23.39 14.28
C SER A 172 11.78 22.41 13.93
N LEU A 173 11.64 22.02 12.66
CA LEU A 173 10.64 21.04 12.23
C LEU A 173 10.88 19.66 12.88
N TYR A 174 12.14 19.23 12.97
CA TYR A 174 12.47 17.96 13.65
C TYR A 174 12.17 18.02 15.15
N THR A 175 12.53 19.12 15.81
CA THR A 175 12.25 19.33 17.25
C THR A 175 10.75 19.41 17.52
N LEU A 176 10.00 20.11 16.66
CA LEU A 176 8.54 20.17 16.75
C LEU A 176 7.90 18.79 16.50
N PHE A 177 8.45 17.98 15.58
CA PHE A 177 8.02 16.59 15.39
C PHE A 177 8.23 15.76 16.67
N GLN A 178 9.38 15.89 17.33
CA GLN A 178 9.64 15.24 18.61
C GLN A 178 8.63 15.69 19.68
N ILE A 179 8.36 16.99 19.77
CA ILE A 179 7.38 17.55 20.72
C ILE A 179 5.97 17.01 20.42
N MET A 180 5.56 16.92 19.15
CA MET A 180 4.26 16.36 18.75
C MET A 180 4.10 14.90 19.18
N THR A 181 5.17 14.10 19.12
CA THR A 181 5.15 12.72 19.61
C THR A 181 5.18 12.60 21.13
N LEU A 182 5.21 13.72 21.84
CA LEU A 182 5.31 13.85 23.30
C LEU A 182 6.60 13.24 23.89
N GLU A 183 7.59 12.97 23.04
CA GLU A 183 8.87 12.42 23.48
C GLU A 183 9.71 13.52 24.13
N SER A 184 9.98 13.38 25.42
CA SER A 184 10.79 14.30 26.24
C SER A 184 10.46 15.80 26.09
N TRP A 185 9.24 16.13 25.64
CA TRP A 185 8.86 17.48 25.27
C TRP A 185 9.04 18.48 26.41
N SER A 186 8.60 18.10 27.61
CA SER A 186 8.62 19.03 28.78
C SER A 186 10.04 19.17 29.37
N MET A 187 10.62 18.07 29.83
CA MET A 187 11.91 18.11 30.53
C MET A 187 13.09 18.31 29.59
N GLY A 188 13.01 17.72 28.39
CA GLY A 188 14.13 17.76 27.44
C GLY A 188 14.21 19.05 26.64
N ILE A 189 13.08 19.71 26.36
CA ILE A 189 13.05 20.85 25.43
C ILE A 189 12.39 22.06 26.07
N VAL A 190 11.10 21.96 26.47
CA VAL A 190 10.31 23.16 26.82
C VAL A 190 10.80 23.83 28.12
N ARG A 191 11.11 23.06 29.14
CA ARG A 191 11.63 23.61 30.40
C ARG A 191 13.00 24.26 30.28
N PRO A 192 14.00 23.69 29.55
CA PRO A 192 15.24 24.39 29.24
C PRO A 192 14.99 25.70 28.47
N VAL A 193 14.05 25.72 27.49
CA VAL A 193 13.71 26.95 26.78
C VAL A 193 13.05 27.97 27.70
N MET A 194 12.17 27.55 28.61
CA MET A 194 11.53 28.40 29.59
C MET A 194 12.51 28.99 30.65
N ALA A 195 13.65 28.38 30.89
CA ALA A 195 14.68 28.94 31.78
C ALA A 195 15.22 30.28 31.23
N GLU A 196 15.35 30.42 29.91
CA GLU A 196 15.79 31.66 29.24
C GLU A 196 14.62 32.50 28.72
N HIS A 197 13.50 31.87 28.38
CA HIS A 197 12.29 32.48 27.84
C HIS A 197 11.06 32.03 28.66
N PRO A 198 10.77 32.64 29.79
CA PRO A 198 9.72 32.17 30.72
C PRO A 198 8.32 32.05 30.11
N THR A 199 8.02 32.80 29.08
CA THR A 199 6.73 32.77 28.35
C THR A 199 6.65 31.73 27.22
N ALA A 200 7.68 30.92 27.03
CA ALA A 200 7.74 29.97 25.91
C ALA A 200 6.61 28.91 25.95
N TRP A 201 6.03 28.63 27.13
CA TRP A 201 4.87 27.75 27.24
C TRP A 201 3.67 28.22 26.40
N ILE A 202 3.51 29.54 26.20
CA ILE A 202 2.44 30.14 25.35
C ILE A 202 2.59 29.70 23.89
N PHE A 203 3.80 29.39 23.47
CA PHE A 203 4.08 28.85 22.13
C PHE A 203 3.91 27.32 22.07
N PHE A 204 4.52 26.59 23.00
CA PHE A 204 4.58 25.13 22.94
C PHE A 204 3.27 24.45 23.31
N VAL A 205 2.53 24.95 24.30
CA VAL A 205 1.26 24.32 24.73
C VAL A 205 0.20 24.39 23.61
N PRO A 206 -0.08 25.55 22.99
CA PRO A 206 -1.00 25.57 21.84
C PRO A 206 -0.55 24.66 20.69
N PHE A 207 0.75 24.61 20.37
CA PHE A 207 1.27 23.71 19.35
C PHE A 207 0.92 22.24 19.66
N ILE A 208 1.19 21.79 20.89
CA ILE A 208 0.88 20.42 21.33
C ILE A 208 -0.62 20.15 21.24
N VAL A 209 -1.46 21.06 21.71
CA VAL A 209 -2.92 20.89 21.69
C VAL A 209 -3.42 20.78 20.26
N ILE A 210 -3.00 21.71 19.37
CA ILE A 210 -3.42 21.71 17.96
C ILE A 210 -2.97 20.42 17.25
N THR A 211 -1.71 20.03 17.43
CA THR A 211 -1.17 18.84 16.76
C THR A 211 -1.73 17.54 17.31
N ALA A 212 -1.90 17.41 18.63
CA ALA A 212 -2.51 16.25 19.25
C ALA A 212 -3.96 16.07 18.80
N PHE A 213 -4.74 17.16 18.72
CA PHE A 213 -6.12 17.13 18.24
C PHE A 213 -6.18 16.79 16.75
N SER A 214 -5.25 17.31 15.95
CA SER A 214 -5.16 16.99 14.53
C SER A 214 -4.83 15.52 14.26
N VAL A 215 -3.90 14.94 15.04
CA VAL A 215 -3.56 13.51 14.95
C VAL A 215 -4.74 12.62 15.38
N LEU A 216 -5.46 13.03 16.45
CA LEU A 216 -6.67 12.33 16.86
C LEU A 216 -7.75 12.35 15.78
N ASN A 217 -7.98 13.51 15.15
CA ASN A 217 -8.92 13.64 14.03
C ASN A 217 -8.51 12.82 12.82
N LEU A 218 -7.20 12.71 12.55
CA LEU A 218 -6.66 11.83 11.49
C LEU A 218 -7.02 10.37 11.77
N PHE A 219 -6.84 9.92 13.02
CA PHE A 219 -7.16 8.56 13.44
C PHE A 219 -8.67 8.27 13.35
N ILE A 220 -9.50 9.19 13.84
CA ILE A 220 -10.97 9.07 13.74
C ILE A 220 -11.40 9.04 12.27
N GLY A 221 -10.84 9.92 11.41
CA GLY A 221 -11.12 9.94 9.98
C GLY A 221 -10.76 8.62 9.29
N LEU A 222 -9.64 8.00 9.67
CA LEU A 222 -9.25 6.68 9.18
C LEU A 222 -10.26 5.61 9.60
N LEU A 223 -10.67 5.58 10.86
CA LEU A 223 -11.66 4.62 11.37
C LEU A 223 -13.00 4.76 10.63
N VAL A 224 -13.49 5.99 10.50
CA VAL A 224 -14.77 6.26 9.82
C VAL A 224 -14.68 5.82 8.34
N ASN A 225 -13.60 6.16 7.64
CA ASN A 225 -13.43 5.77 6.24
C ASN A 225 -13.37 4.25 6.06
N THR A 226 -12.67 3.53 6.93
CA THR A 226 -12.61 2.06 6.87
C THR A 226 -13.96 1.41 7.17
N MET A 227 -14.74 1.96 8.10
CA MET A 227 -16.09 1.49 8.39
C MET A 227 -17.04 1.76 7.22
N GLN A 228 -16.96 2.95 6.59
CA GLN A 228 -17.79 3.28 5.44
C GLN A 228 -17.51 2.35 4.26
N THR A 229 -16.23 2.08 3.95
CA THR A 229 -15.86 1.15 2.88
C THR A 229 -16.40 -0.26 3.14
N ALA A 230 -16.33 -0.76 4.37
CA ALA A 230 -16.89 -2.07 4.72
C ALA A 230 -18.42 -2.12 4.58
N VAL A 231 -19.12 -1.06 4.98
CA VAL A 231 -20.58 -0.96 4.82
C VAL A 231 -20.98 -0.87 3.34
N GLU A 232 -20.24 -0.12 2.53
CA GLU A 232 -20.48 -0.01 1.08
C GLU A 232 -20.31 -1.37 0.39
N GLU A 233 -19.24 -2.12 0.71
CA GLU A 233 -19.01 -3.47 0.16
C GLU A 233 -20.16 -4.44 0.51
N ASP A 234 -20.62 -4.44 1.76
CA ASP A 234 -21.74 -5.28 2.20
C ASP A 234 -23.04 -4.87 1.49
N THR A 235 -23.32 -3.58 1.37
CA THR A 235 -24.52 -3.05 0.71
C THR A 235 -24.52 -3.38 -0.79
N ASP A 236 -23.39 -3.25 -1.47
CA ASP A 236 -23.24 -3.59 -2.89
C ASP A 236 -23.45 -5.09 -3.13
N ALA A 237 -22.91 -5.94 -2.25
CA ALA A 237 -23.11 -7.39 -2.32
C ALA A 237 -24.61 -7.77 -2.11
N GLU A 238 -25.31 -7.16 -1.15
CA GLU A 238 -26.73 -7.35 -0.94
C GLU A 238 -27.55 -6.88 -2.14
N PHE A 239 -27.21 -5.73 -2.72
CA PHE A 239 -27.89 -5.18 -3.89
C PHE A 239 -27.69 -6.06 -5.13
N GLU A 240 -26.50 -6.60 -5.36
CA GLU A 240 -26.25 -7.57 -6.43
C GLU A 240 -27.06 -8.85 -6.26
N ASN A 241 -27.13 -9.38 -5.05
CA ASN A 241 -27.95 -10.55 -4.75
C ASN A 241 -29.43 -10.28 -5.01
N PHE A 242 -29.97 -9.14 -4.56
CA PHE A 242 -31.33 -8.73 -4.81
C PHE A 242 -31.64 -8.55 -6.30
N ARG A 243 -30.74 -7.93 -7.04
CA ARG A 243 -30.84 -7.78 -8.50
C ARG A 243 -30.91 -9.13 -9.20
N ASN A 244 -30.07 -10.09 -8.79
CA ASN A 244 -30.05 -11.43 -9.36
C ASN A 244 -31.35 -12.22 -9.06
N LEU A 245 -31.92 -12.07 -7.85
CA LEU A 245 -33.22 -12.66 -7.50
C LEU A 245 -34.32 -12.10 -8.39
N ILE A 246 -34.42 -10.77 -8.51
CA ILE A 246 -35.44 -10.14 -9.39
C ILE A 246 -35.27 -10.59 -10.85
N TYR A 247 -34.04 -10.67 -11.34
CA TYR A 247 -33.77 -11.12 -12.71
C TYR A 247 -34.25 -12.55 -12.93
N ASN A 248 -33.98 -13.45 -12.00
CA ASN A 248 -34.47 -14.84 -12.07
C ASN A 248 -35.97 -14.94 -12.01
N ASP A 249 -36.65 -14.16 -11.15
CA ASP A 249 -38.10 -14.10 -11.06
C ASP A 249 -38.74 -13.60 -12.38
N ILE A 250 -38.18 -12.55 -12.99
CA ILE A 250 -38.63 -12.03 -14.29
C ILE A 250 -38.47 -13.10 -15.38
N VAL A 251 -37.34 -13.81 -15.42
CA VAL A 251 -37.12 -14.90 -16.39
C VAL A 251 -38.16 -16.01 -16.20
N GLN A 252 -38.48 -16.38 -14.95
CA GLN A 252 -39.45 -17.41 -14.64
C GLN A 252 -40.87 -16.96 -15.03
N ILE A 253 -41.25 -15.73 -14.70
CA ILE A 253 -42.57 -15.15 -15.09
C ILE A 253 -42.71 -15.13 -16.63
N ASN A 254 -41.70 -14.69 -17.37
CA ASN A 254 -41.71 -14.68 -18.81
C ASN A 254 -41.87 -16.08 -19.43
N LYS A 255 -41.22 -17.08 -18.81
CA LYS A 255 -41.37 -18.48 -19.24
C LYS A 255 -42.80 -18.96 -19.01
N THR A 256 -43.36 -18.77 -17.80
CA THR A 256 -44.73 -19.16 -17.45
C THR A 256 -45.76 -18.47 -18.34
N MET A 257 -45.55 -17.19 -18.66
CA MET A 257 -46.41 -16.43 -19.57
C MET A 257 -46.34 -16.97 -21.01
N SER A 258 -45.15 -17.38 -21.45
CA SER A 258 -44.96 -18.03 -22.78
C SER A 258 -45.71 -19.39 -22.83
N ASP A 259 -45.59 -20.19 -21.77
CA ASP A 259 -46.27 -21.50 -21.68
C ASP A 259 -47.79 -21.33 -21.68
N MET A 260 -48.33 -20.38 -20.89
CA MET A 260 -49.76 -20.05 -20.90
C MET A 260 -50.24 -19.57 -22.29
N HIS A 261 -49.45 -18.78 -23.01
CA HIS A 261 -49.79 -18.36 -24.35
C HIS A 261 -49.90 -19.52 -25.35
N LEU A 262 -49.02 -20.53 -25.21
CA LEU A 262 -49.08 -21.74 -26.02
C LEU A 262 -50.35 -22.56 -25.71
N GLU A 263 -50.69 -22.77 -24.43
CA GLU A 263 -51.90 -23.48 -24.03
C GLU A 263 -53.17 -22.79 -24.51
N LEU A 264 -53.25 -21.45 -24.39
CA LEU A 264 -54.38 -20.67 -24.91
C LEU A 264 -54.52 -20.81 -26.43
N ARG A 265 -53.38 -20.88 -27.17
CA ARG A 265 -53.37 -21.05 -28.61
C ARG A 265 -53.89 -22.45 -28.99
N GLU A 266 -53.49 -23.48 -28.27
CA GLU A 266 -53.93 -24.87 -28.50
C GLU A 266 -55.44 -25.00 -28.23
N MET A 267 -55.94 -24.48 -27.09
CA MET A 267 -57.38 -24.46 -26.78
C MET A 267 -58.21 -23.73 -27.85
N ARG A 268 -57.71 -22.62 -28.37
CA ARG A 268 -58.39 -21.87 -29.42
C ARG A 268 -58.50 -22.71 -30.73
N LEU A 269 -57.46 -23.44 -31.09
CA LEU A 269 -57.44 -24.32 -32.27
C LEU A 269 -58.41 -25.52 -32.06
N GLU A 270 -58.55 -26.03 -30.84
CA GLU A 270 -59.53 -27.08 -30.55
C GLU A 270 -60.98 -26.57 -30.63
N ILE A 271 -61.25 -25.38 -30.16
CA ILE A 271 -62.57 -24.74 -30.25
C ILE A 271 -62.96 -24.49 -31.72
N GLU A 272 -62.01 -24.00 -32.55
CA GLU A 272 -62.26 -23.83 -34.00
C GLU A 272 -62.56 -25.16 -34.69
N LYS A 273 -61.91 -26.26 -34.33
CA LYS A 273 -62.19 -27.61 -34.90
C LYS A 273 -63.59 -28.13 -34.47
N VAL A 274 -64.02 -27.81 -33.26
CA VAL A 274 -65.37 -28.22 -32.81
C VAL A 274 -66.47 -27.41 -33.48
N ASN A 275 -66.26 -26.13 -33.78
CA ASN A 275 -67.23 -25.27 -34.50
C ASN A 275 -67.35 -25.56 -36.01
N ASP A 276 -66.29 -26.19 -36.61
CA ASP A 276 -66.32 -26.59 -38.02
C ASP A 276 -66.95 -27.95 -38.27
N ILE A 277 -67.57 -28.60 -37.27
CA ILE A 277 -68.35 -29.83 -37.46
C ILE A 277 -69.74 -29.46 -38.02
N PRO A 278 -70.06 -29.87 -39.26
CA PRO A 278 -71.38 -29.59 -39.85
C PRO A 278 -72.52 -30.24 -39.00
N SER A 279 -73.42 -29.45 -38.55
CA SER A 279 -74.68 -29.95 -37.94
C SER A 279 -75.52 -30.62 -39.03
N ASP A 280 -75.50 -31.96 -39.03
CA ASP A 280 -76.47 -32.77 -39.84
C ASP A 280 -77.90 -32.65 -39.34
#